data_6d094cf158fb676bacd259326d59205b
#
_entry.id   6d094cf158fb676bacd259326d59205b
#
_cell.length_a   1.000
_cell.length_b   1.000
_cell.length_c   1.000
_cell.angle_alpha   90.00
_cell.angle_beta   90.00
_cell.angle_gamma   90.00
#
_symmetry.space_group_name_H-M   'P 1'
#
loop_
_entity.id
_entity.type
_entity.pdbx_description
1 polymer ?
#
loop_
_entity_poly.entity_id
_entity_poly.type
_entity_poly.pdbx_seq_one_letter_code
_entity_poly.pdbx_strand_id
1 'polypeptide(L)'
;MAQTATTGNLESAQKIIIATARYTEEHNAPAMNLIEQFNLPSGNKQVTVPKVGQMSMSDLVDGQDIIDEEDIGMTTVDLTASEVGAKIIITDKLSRQSAQNVFSIIGRQLGDGMARKKDTDVTALYSGFGTDIGAAGRSMSLANVSATVAYAKGQKFGSQVYIVQHPFAVWDIANTAVTASSTYPVPAGWSQDLLGNFFSGLRPINGVPIFEDGNITIDSADDAIGVCADKTALAVLKSVDTRTERQRDASLRATEVVMTADYGVFELDDSKGVALTLDAGTPATS
;
A
#
# COMPACT_ATOMS: atom_id res chain seq x y z
N MET A 1 -39.07 24.48 25.45
CA MET A 1 -39.10 23.02 25.38
C MET A 1 -37.67 22.53 25.02
N ALA A 2 -37.04 21.84 25.94
CA ALA A 2 -35.75 21.25 25.66
C ALA A 2 -35.96 20.10 24.65
N GLN A 3 -35.46 20.26 23.44
CA GLN A 3 -35.44 19.18 22.46
C GLN A 3 -34.37 18.18 22.90
N THR A 4 -34.80 17.14 23.58
CA THR A 4 -33.98 15.99 23.90
C THR A 4 -33.68 15.28 22.58
N ALA A 5 -32.48 15.40 22.08
CA ALA A 5 -32.02 14.54 20.98
C ALA A 5 -32.11 13.07 21.47
N THR A 6 -33.08 12.33 20.96
CA THR A 6 -33.32 10.96 21.35
C THR A 6 -32.11 10.11 20.95
N THR A 7 -31.75 9.15 21.79
CA THR A 7 -30.65 8.17 21.61
C THR A 7 -30.66 7.54 20.21
N GLY A 8 -31.82 7.30 19.61
CA GLY A 8 -31.96 6.71 18.29
C GLY A 8 -31.39 7.56 17.13
N ASN A 9 -31.53 8.88 17.16
CA ASN A 9 -30.97 9.75 16.13
C ASN A 9 -29.43 9.80 16.21
N LEU A 10 -28.91 9.66 17.43
CA LEU A 10 -27.48 9.67 17.69
C LEU A 10 -26.83 8.35 17.28
N GLU A 11 -27.51 7.21 17.49
CA GLU A 11 -27.07 5.89 17.01
C GLU A 11 -27.06 5.80 15.48
N SER A 12 -28.05 6.37 14.83
CA SER A 12 -28.10 6.45 13.35
C SER A 12 -26.93 7.26 12.79
N ALA A 13 -26.59 8.39 13.42
CA ALA A 13 -25.43 9.21 13.04
C ALA A 13 -24.11 8.45 13.18
N GLN A 14 -23.93 7.67 14.25
CA GLN A 14 -22.75 6.84 14.44
C GLN A 14 -22.63 5.76 13.37
N LYS A 15 -23.73 5.10 13.00
CA LYS A 15 -23.74 4.11 11.91
C LYS A 15 -23.35 4.72 10.57
N ILE A 16 -23.78 5.94 10.28
CA ILE A 16 -23.40 6.67 9.06
C ILE A 16 -21.90 6.95 9.05
N ILE A 17 -21.32 7.42 10.16
CA ILE A 17 -19.88 7.67 10.26
C ILE A 17 -19.08 6.39 9.99
N ILE A 18 -19.41 5.29 10.65
CA ILE A 18 -18.71 4.02 10.50
C ILE A 18 -18.80 3.51 9.06
N ALA A 19 -20.01 3.51 8.47
CA ALA A 19 -20.21 3.03 7.10
C ALA A 19 -19.43 3.86 6.07
N THR A 20 -19.43 5.19 6.23
CA THR A 20 -18.69 6.10 5.34
C THR A 20 -17.19 5.93 5.51
N ALA A 21 -16.70 5.80 6.74
CA ALA A 21 -15.29 5.59 7.03
C ALA A 21 -14.77 4.29 6.41
N ARG A 22 -15.49 3.19 6.57
CA ARG A 22 -15.10 1.89 5.97
C ARG A 22 -15.06 1.96 4.45
N TYR A 23 -16.07 2.54 3.83
CA TYR A 23 -16.10 2.64 2.36
C TYR A 23 -14.90 3.44 1.82
N THR A 24 -14.59 4.56 2.44
CA THR A 24 -13.49 5.42 2.01
C THR A 24 -12.14 4.74 2.24
N GLU A 25 -11.99 4.05 3.37
CA GLU A 25 -10.78 3.31 3.71
C GLU A 25 -10.49 2.20 2.68
N GLU A 26 -11.50 1.40 2.31
CA GLU A 26 -11.34 0.33 1.32
C GLU A 26 -10.98 0.88 -0.07
N HIS A 27 -11.50 2.04 -0.44
CA HIS A 27 -11.27 2.64 -1.75
C HIS A 27 -9.87 3.26 -1.89
N ASN A 28 -9.33 3.85 -0.83
CA ASN A 28 -8.12 4.67 -0.87
C ASN A 28 -6.86 3.96 -0.28
N ALA A 29 -6.91 2.67 -0.06
CA ALA A 29 -5.78 1.89 0.47
C ALA A 29 -5.37 0.75 -0.47
N PRO A 30 -4.90 1.03 -1.71
CA PRO A 30 -4.58 -0.02 -2.69
C PRO A 30 -3.41 -0.90 -2.22
N ALA A 31 -2.39 -0.35 -1.59
CA ALA A 31 -1.21 -1.09 -1.17
C ALA A 31 -1.53 -2.17 -0.14
N MET A 32 -2.49 -1.91 0.76
CA MET A 32 -2.93 -2.89 1.77
C MET A 32 -3.53 -4.18 1.18
N ASN A 33 -4.07 -4.13 -0.03
CA ASN A 33 -4.67 -5.30 -0.69
C ASN A 33 -3.65 -6.14 -1.47
N LEU A 34 -2.48 -5.60 -1.72
CA LEU A 34 -1.42 -6.25 -2.50
C LEU A 34 -0.48 -7.11 -1.64
N ILE A 35 -0.46 -6.89 -0.33
CA ILE A 35 0.42 -7.54 0.63
C ILE A 35 -0.26 -8.68 1.36
N GLU A 36 0.53 -9.51 2.04
CA GLU A 36 0.00 -10.62 2.84
C GLU A 36 -0.66 -10.11 4.11
N GLN A 37 -1.80 -10.70 4.49
CA GLN A 37 -2.59 -10.26 5.62
C GLN A 37 -2.63 -11.33 6.71
N PHE A 38 -2.23 -10.95 7.92
CA PHE A 38 -2.30 -11.78 9.12
C PHE A 38 -3.29 -11.16 10.11
N ASN A 39 -3.99 -12.00 10.84
CA ASN A 39 -4.86 -11.58 11.93
C ASN A 39 -4.24 -12.01 13.26
N LEU A 40 -4.20 -11.11 14.23
CA LEU A 40 -3.72 -11.42 15.58
C LEU A 40 -4.83 -12.13 16.34
N PRO A 41 -4.61 -13.38 16.78
CA PRO A 41 -5.60 -14.07 17.63
C PRO A 41 -5.76 -13.36 18.99
N SER A 42 -6.99 -13.34 19.48
CA SER A 42 -7.29 -12.73 20.79
C SER A 42 -6.43 -13.35 21.91
N GLY A 43 -5.82 -12.49 22.72
CA GLY A 43 -4.95 -12.90 23.82
C GLY A 43 -3.46 -13.03 23.47
N ASN A 44 -3.09 -12.88 22.21
CA ASN A 44 -1.70 -12.89 21.79
C ASN A 44 -1.19 -11.45 21.60
N LYS A 45 0.12 -11.25 21.83
CA LYS A 45 0.79 -9.97 21.68
C LYS A 45 1.46 -9.83 20.30
N GLN A 46 1.85 -10.95 19.72
CA GLN A 46 2.59 -11.00 18.45
C GLN A 46 2.25 -12.27 17.66
N VAL A 47 2.52 -12.24 16.37
CA VAL A 47 2.52 -13.40 15.49
C VAL A 47 3.94 -13.57 14.95
N THR A 48 4.53 -14.74 15.16
CA THR A 48 5.85 -15.06 14.63
C THR A 48 5.70 -15.81 13.32
N VAL A 49 6.24 -15.26 12.24
CA VAL A 49 6.23 -15.88 10.91
C VAL A 49 7.60 -16.52 10.67
N PRO A 50 7.66 -17.84 10.50
CA PRO A 50 8.91 -18.51 10.18
C PRO A 50 9.23 -18.36 8.68
N LYS A 51 10.47 -18.00 8.36
CA LYS A 51 11.03 -18.03 7.03
C LYS A 51 12.02 -19.21 6.96
N VAL A 52 11.78 -20.13 6.04
CA VAL A 52 12.62 -21.30 5.82
C VAL A 52 13.54 -21.02 4.62
N GLY A 53 14.84 -21.23 4.79
CA GLY A 53 15.83 -21.11 3.72
C GLY A 53 15.63 -22.15 2.62
N GLN A 54 16.22 -21.91 1.46
CA GLN A 54 16.29 -22.91 0.39
C GLN A 54 17.37 -23.94 0.72
N MET A 55 17.03 -25.21 0.61
CA MET A 55 18.00 -26.29 0.73
C MET A 55 18.74 -26.48 -0.59
N SER A 56 20.04 -26.68 -0.54
CA SER A 56 20.84 -27.11 -1.71
C SER A 56 20.84 -28.62 -1.81
N MET A 57 20.87 -29.14 -3.04
CA MET A 57 20.98 -30.56 -3.31
C MET A 57 22.31 -30.81 -3.95
N SER A 58 23.08 -31.79 -3.40
CA SER A 58 24.35 -32.22 -3.92
C SER A 58 24.20 -33.42 -4.83
N ASP A 59 25.06 -33.54 -5.84
CA ASP A 59 25.15 -34.74 -6.66
C ASP A 59 25.72 -35.91 -5.83
N LEU A 60 25.08 -37.06 -5.89
CA LEU A 60 25.48 -38.24 -5.16
C LEU A 60 26.38 -39.13 -6.01
N VAL A 61 27.45 -39.63 -5.42
CA VAL A 61 28.33 -40.61 -6.05
C VAL A 61 27.94 -42.00 -5.55
N ASP A 62 27.77 -42.92 -6.50
CA ASP A 62 27.42 -44.30 -6.18
C ASP A 62 28.46 -44.95 -5.24
N GLY A 63 27.98 -45.53 -4.14
CA GLY A 63 28.81 -46.17 -3.13
C GLY A 63 29.46 -45.24 -2.10
N GLN A 64 29.18 -43.95 -2.11
CA GLN A 64 29.60 -43.00 -1.07
C GLN A 64 28.41 -42.59 -0.19
N ASP A 65 28.67 -42.45 1.10
CA ASP A 65 27.69 -41.97 2.09
C ASP A 65 27.51 -40.46 1.96
N ILE A 66 26.31 -39.96 2.23
CA ILE A 66 26.00 -38.51 2.31
C ILE A 66 26.57 -38.00 3.63
N ILE A 67 27.64 -37.24 3.55
CA ILE A 67 28.36 -36.73 4.73
C ILE A 67 27.92 -35.30 5.08
N ASP A 68 27.41 -34.56 4.09
CA ASP A 68 27.02 -33.17 4.26
C ASP A 68 25.57 -33.07 4.78
N GLU A 69 25.43 -32.59 6.02
CA GLU A 69 24.15 -32.25 6.61
C GLU A 69 23.79 -30.81 6.23
N GLU A 70 22.62 -30.63 5.59
CA GLU A 70 22.10 -29.31 5.26
C GLU A 70 21.25 -28.78 6.43
N ASP A 71 21.56 -27.58 6.93
CA ASP A 71 20.74 -26.91 7.91
C ASP A 71 19.54 -26.23 7.22
N ILE A 72 18.36 -26.38 7.79
CA ILE A 72 17.11 -25.79 7.27
C ILE A 72 17.15 -24.25 7.29
N GLY A 73 18.07 -23.63 8.04
CA GLY A 73 18.27 -22.17 8.06
C GLY A 73 16.98 -21.41 8.34
N MET A 74 16.29 -21.71 9.46
CA MET A 74 15.04 -21.07 9.80
C MET A 74 15.27 -19.74 10.50
N THR A 75 14.76 -18.67 9.93
CA THR A 75 14.67 -17.35 10.57
C THR A 75 13.21 -17.01 10.89
N THR A 76 12.98 -16.14 11.85
CA THR A 76 11.62 -15.72 12.25
C THR A 76 11.49 -14.21 12.22
N VAL A 77 10.33 -13.73 11.79
CA VAL A 77 9.95 -12.32 11.86
C VAL A 77 8.78 -12.21 12.83
N ASP A 78 8.93 -11.36 13.83
CA ASP A 78 7.89 -11.11 14.84
C ASP A 78 7.04 -9.91 14.43
N LEU A 79 5.76 -10.15 14.20
CA LEU A 79 4.78 -9.14 13.82
C LEU A 79 4.06 -8.65 15.09
N THR A 80 4.08 -7.34 15.31
CA THR A 80 3.40 -6.69 16.45
C THR A 80 2.44 -5.62 15.94
N ALA A 81 1.30 -5.46 16.59
CA ALA A 81 0.36 -4.40 16.26
C ALA A 81 0.52 -3.20 17.18
N SER A 82 0.27 -2.00 16.63
CA SER A 82 0.22 -0.74 17.37
C SER A 82 -1.09 -0.02 17.11
N GLU A 83 -1.59 0.68 18.12
CA GLU A 83 -2.84 1.43 18.01
C GLU A 83 -2.59 2.76 17.28
N VAL A 84 -3.41 3.02 16.27
CA VAL A 84 -3.45 4.27 15.50
C VAL A 84 -4.84 4.84 15.57
N GLY A 85 -4.97 6.14 15.76
CA GLY A 85 -6.30 6.74 15.83
C GLY A 85 -6.30 8.26 15.65
N ALA A 86 -7.50 8.77 15.44
CA ALA A 86 -7.78 10.20 15.36
C ALA A 86 -9.03 10.55 16.15
N LYS A 87 -9.04 11.76 16.73
CA LYS A 87 -10.14 12.31 17.51
C LYS A 87 -10.63 13.60 16.88
N ILE A 88 -11.95 13.74 16.75
CA ILE A 88 -12.63 14.97 16.32
C ILE A 88 -13.66 15.35 17.36
N ILE A 89 -13.74 16.64 17.65
CA ILE A 89 -14.70 17.22 18.60
C ILE A 89 -15.73 18.04 17.83
N ILE A 90 -16.99 17.68 17.94
CA ILE A 90 -18.13 18.35 17.28
C ILE A 90 -18.94 19.08 18.33
N THR A 91 -18.97 20.40 18.29
CA THR A 91 -19.79 21.21 19.20
C THR A 91 -21.27 21.19 18.79
N ASP A 92 -22.15 21.25 19.77
CA ASP A 92 -23.62 21.34 19.54
C ASP A 92 -24.01 22.56 18.71
N LYS A 93 -23.25 23.65 18.83
CA LYS A 93 -23.45 24.84 18.03
C LYS A 93 -23.21 24.59 16.56
N LEU A 94 -22.08 23.90 16.24
CA LEU A 94 -21.77 23.55 14.85
C LEU A 94 -22.80 22.60 14.26
N SER A 95 -23.20 21.57 15.00
CA SER A 95 -24.24 20.63 14.56
C SER A 95 -25.59 21.28 14.28
N ARG A 96 -25.99 22.32 15.06
CA ARG A 96 -27.26 23.03 14.88
C ARG A 96 -27.22 24.08 13.78
N GLN A 97 -26.04 24.67 13.52
CA GLN A 97 -25.90 25.76 12.55
C GLN A 97 -25.48 25.28 11.16
N SER A 98 -25.05 24.01 11.04
CA SER A 98 -24.67 23.44 9.75
C SER A 98 -25.90 23.04 8.94
N ALA A 99 -25.96 23.50 7.69
CA ALA A 99 -26.97 23.08 6.73
C ALA A 99 -26.73 21.68 6.13
N GLN A 100 -25.56 21.13 6.32
CA GLN A 100 -25.15 19.82 5.80
C GLN A 100 -25.00 18.80 6.92
N ASN A 101 -25.05 17.52 6.56
CA ASN A 101 -24.79 16.44 7.50
C ASN A 101 -23.29 16.37 7.88
N VAL A 102 -22.92 17.12 8.92
CA VAL A 102 -21.55 17.24 9.43
C VAL A 102 -20.97 15.87 9.79
N PHE A 103 -21.77 14.96 10.32
CA PHE A 103 -21.32 13.62 10.69
C PHE A 103 -20.88 12.80 9.47
N SER A 104 -21.56 12.93 8.32
CA SER A 104 -21.15 12.24 7.10
C SER A 104 -19.83 12.77 6.55
N ILE A 105 -19.62 14.10 6.61
CA ILE A 105 -18.36 14.72 6.18
C ILE A 105 -17.21 14.26 7.06
N ILE A 106 -17.41 14.24 8.37
CA ILE A 106 -16.41 13.80 9.35
C ILE A 106 -16.10 12.32 9.17
N GLY A 107 -17.11 11.48 8.96
CA GLY A 107 -16.89 10.06 8.69
C GLY A 107 -16.00 9.84 7.46
N ARG A 108 -16.24 10.61 6.40
CA ARG A 108 -15.42 10.56 5.19
C ARG A 108 -13.98 11.01 5.45
N GLN A 109 -13.79 12.15 6.15
CA GLN A 109 -12.45 12.64 6.48
C GLN A 109 -11.66 11.68 7.39
N LEU A 110 -12.31 11.05 8.37
CA LEU A 110 -11.69 10.07 9.23
C LEU A 110 -11.28 8.81 8.44
N GLY A 111 -12.17 8.34 7.53
CA GLY A 111 -11.88 7.20 6.65
C GLY A 111 -10.71 7.48 5.72
N ASP A 112 -10.72 8.64 5.03
CA ASP A 112 -9.61 9.05 4.15
C ASP A 112 -8.29 9.15 4.93
N GLY A 113 -8.33 9.70 6.14
CA GLY A 113 -7.16 9.82 7.00
C GLY A 113 -6.60 8.46 7.43
N MET A 114 -7.46 7.52 7.81
CA MET A 114 -7.05 6.18 8.20
C MET A 114 -6.51 5.39 7.01
N ALA A 115 -7.16 5.46 5.85
CA ALA A 115 -6.71 4.84 4.62
C ALA A 115 -5.32 5.34 4.22
N ARG A 116 -5.15 6.66 4.19
CA ARG A 116 -3.86 7.29 3.88
C ARG A 116 -2.77 6.87 4.86
N LYS A 117 -3.07 6.82 6.16
CA LYS A 117 -2.09 6.42 7.18
C LYS A 117 -1.62 4.98 6.94
N LYS A 118 -2.55 4.05 6.74
CA LYS A 118 -2.22 2.64 6.47
C LYS A 118 -1.38 2.48 5.21
N ASP A 119 -1.76 3.18 4.16
CA ASP A 119 -1.08 3.14 2.87
C ASP A 119 0.34 3.74 2.97
N THR A 120 0.47 4.90 3.62
CA THR A 120 1.77 5.54 3.87
C THR A 120 2.70 4.65 4.71
N ASP A 121 2.17 3.91 5.68
CA ASP A 121 2.97 2.98 6.48
C ASP A 121 3.49 1.80 5.65
N VAL A 122 2.70 1.32 4.68
CA VAL A 122 3.15 0.29 3.73
C VAL A 122 4.19 0.85 2.78
N THR A 123 3.93 2.02 2.17
CA THR A 123 4.87 2.63 1.20
C THR A 123 6.20 3.03 1.85
N ALA A 124 6.21 3.36 3.14
CA ALA A 124 7.43 3.64 3.88
C ALA A 124 8.40 2.44 3.96
N LEU A 125 7.88 1.20 3.84
CA LEU A 125 8.73 0.01 3.83
C LEU A 125 9.47 -0.19 2.51
N TYR A 126 9.04 0.46 1.42
CA TYR A 126 9.64 0.26 0.09
C TYR A 126 11.12 0.65 0.04
N SER A 127 11.51 1.64 0.83
CA SER A 127 12.91 2.06 0.96
C SER A 127 13.78 1.08 1.76
N GLY A 128 13.16 0.10 2.46
CA GLY A 128 13.87 -0.90 3.25
C GLY A 128 14.51 -2.02 2.45
N PHE A 129 14.02 -2.26 1.22
CA PHE A 129 14.57 -3.32 0.38
C PHE A 129 16.04 -3.09 0.03
N GLY A 130 16.85 -4.13 0.23
CA GLY A 130 18.30 -4.06 0.05
C GLY A 130 18.76 -3.85 -1.40
N THR A 131 17.91 -4.01 -2.39
CA THR A 131 18.19 -3.77 -3.81
C THR A 131 17.31 -2.67 -4.36
N ASP A 132 17.93 -1.73 -5.10
CA ASP A 132 17.24 -0.68 -5.86
C ASP A 132 17.64 -0.78 -7.34
N ILE A 133 16.67 -0.90 -8.24
CA ILE A 133 16.90 -0.95 -9.71
C ILE A 133 16.75 0.44 -10.34
N GLY A 134 16.10 1.36 -9.64
CA GLY A 134 15.98 2.75 -10.05
C GLY A 134 17.27 3.55 -9.88
N ALA A 135 17.17 4.83 -10.11
CA ALA A 135 18.14 5.84 -9.71
C ALA A 135 17.44 7.20 -9.62
N ALA A 136 17.84 8.00 -8.64
CA ALA A 136 17.37 9.37 -8.46
C ALA A 136 17.48 10.20 -9.76
N GLY A 137 16.47 10.99 -10.08
CA GLY A 137 16.38 11.80 -11.29
C GLY A 137 16.21 11.00 -12.59
N ARG A 138 15.90 9.72 -12.52
CA ARG A 138 15.61 8.90 -13.71
C ARG A 138 14.12 8.77 -13.95
N SER A 139 13.68 9.18 -15.14
CA SER A 139 12.30 8.94 -15.59
C SER A 139 12.00 7.45 -15.76
N MET A 140 10.80 7.05 -15.38
CA MET A 140 10.31 5.70 -15.59
C MET A 140 10.15 5.40 -17.07
N SER A 141 10.78 4.33 -17.53
CA SER A 141 10.73 3.89 -18.92
C SER A 141 10.29 2.44 -19.02
N LEU A 142 9.80 2.03 -20.18
CA LEU A 142 9.47 0.63 -20.46
C LEU A 142 10.69 -0.29 -20.27
N ALA A 143 11.91 0.23 -20.56
CA ALA A 143 13.15 -0.49 -20.35
C ALA A 143 13.41 -0.75 -18.87
N ASN A 144 13.19 0.25 -18.00
CA ASN A 144 13.36 0.10 -16.55
C ASN A 144 12.37 -0.91 -15.98
N VAL A 145 11.09 -0.84 -16.39
CA VAL A 145 10.07 -1.81 -15.98
C VAL A 145 10.44 -3.23 -16.43
N SER A 146 10.88 -3.38 -17.68
CA SER A 146 11.31 -4.69 -18.19
C SER A 146 12.53 -5.23 -17.46
N ALA A 147 13.48 -4.39 -17.09
CA ALA A 147 14.65 -4.76 -16.30
C ALA A 147 14.23 -5.23 -14.89
N THR A 148 13.31 -4.50 -14.26
CA THR A 148 12.76 -4.86 -12.94
C THR A 148 12.05 -6.21 -12.98
N VAL A 149 11.22 -6.44 -13.99
CA VAL A 149 10.53 -7.73 -14.16
C VAL A 149 11.52 -8.85 -14.45
N ALA A 150 12.58 -8.60 -15.23
CA ALA A 150 13.64 -9.56 -15.48
C ALA A 150 14.41 -9.91 -14.19
N TYR A 151 14.68 -8.90 -13.35
CA TYR A 151 15.28 -9.10 -12.04
C TYR A 151 14.39 -9.97 -11.15
N ALA A 152 13.11 -9.63 -11.02
CA ALA A 152 12.15 -10.39 -10.21
C ALA A 152 12.08 -11.86 -10.65
N LYS A 153 12.08 -12.12 -11.96
CA LYS A 153 12.11 -13.49 -12.51
C LYS A 153 13.45 -14.18 -12.24
N GLY A 154 14.56 -13.47 -12.36
CA GLY A 154 15.92 -13.99 -12.06
C GLY A 154 16.09 -14.38 -10.60
N GLN A 155 15.54 -13.60 -9.69
CA GLN A 155 15.53 -13.87 -8.25
C GLN A 155 14.41 -14.85 -7.82
N LYS A 156 13.68 -15.40 -8.79
CA LYS A 156 12.61 -16.38 -8.53
C LYS A 156 11.53 -15.87 -7.57
N PHE A 157 11.06 -14.63 -7.77
CA PHE A 157 9.89 -14.12 -7.06
C PHE A 157 8.71 -15.06 -7.31
N GLY A 158 7.71 -15.03 -6.42
CA GLY A 158 6.53 -15.87 -6.53
C GLY A 158 5.65 -15.55 -7.75
N SER A 159 4.46 -16.09 -7.79
CA SER A 159 3.54 -15.93 -8.91
C SER A 159 2.72 -14.64 -8.87
N GLN A 160 2.71 -13.94 -7.73
CA GLN A 160 1.90 -12.74 -7.50
C GLN A 160 2.76 -11.49 -7.38
N VAL A 161 3.60 -11.28 -8.39
CA VAL A 161 4.47 -10.10 -8.46
C VAL A 161 3.66 -8.90 -8.94
N TYR A 162 3.87 -7.75 -8.31
CA TYR A 162 3.26 -6.47 -8.65
C TYR A 162 4.30 -5.34 -8.58
N ILE A 163 4.00 -4.25 -9.28
CA ILE A 163 4.76 -3.00 -9.21
C ILE A 163 3.82 -1.92 -8.67
N VAL A 164 4.28 -1.15 -7.70
CA VAL A 164 3.58 0.05 -7.20
C VAL A 164 4.50 1.24 -7.36
N GLN A 165 4.02 2.32 -7.96
CA GLN A 165 4.79 3.53 -8.17
C GLN A 165 3.91 4.78 -8.14
N HIS A 166 4.52 5.94 -7.89
CA HIS A 166 3.80 7.21 -7.90
C HIS A 166 3.25 7.53 -9.30
N PRO A 167 2.01 8.07 -9.44
CA PRO A 167 1.39 8.37 -10.73
C PRO A 167 2.23 9.26 -11.65
N PHE A 168 3.01 10.21 -11.08
CA PHE A 168 3.85 11.09 -11.87
C PHE A 168 4.99 10.34 -12.56
N ALA A 169 5.61 9.38 -11.87
CA ALA A 169 6.63 8.53 -12.49
C ALA A 169 6.01 7.60 -13.57
N VAL A 170 4.85 7.04 -13.29
CA VAL A 170 4.16 6.15 -14.26
C VAL A 170 3.76 6.92 -15.53
N TRP A 171 3.40 8.20 -15.42
CA TRP A 171 3.10 9.06 -16.56
C TRP A 171 4.28 9.16 -17.56
N ASP A 172 5.51 9.07 -17.10
CA ASP A 172 6.69 9.11 -17.96
C ASP A 172 6.74 7.98 -18.99
N ILE A 173 6.18 6.81 -18.65
CA ILE A 173 6.05 5.70 -19.62
C ILE A 173 5.17 6.13 -20.78
N ALA A 174 4.03 6.76 -20.49
CA ALA A 174 3.11 7.24 -21.53
C ALA A 174 3.76 8.35 -22.35
N ASN A 175 4.44 9.30 -21.70
CA ASN A 175 5.14 10.40 -22.36
C ASN A 175 6.24 9.88 -23.30
N THR A 176 7.04 8.91 -22.84
CA THR A 176 8.08 8.29 -23.67
C THR A 176 7.50 7.53 -24.86
N ALA A 177 6.36 6.87 -24.68
CA ALA A 177 5.68 6.15 -25.75
C ALA A 177 5.09 7.10 -26.83
N VAL A 178 4.64 8.29 -26.42
CA VAL A 178 4.09 9.33 -27.35
C VAL A 178 5.20 10.10 -28.04
N THR A 179 6.30 10.39 -27.35
CA THR A 179 7.44 11.15 -27.85
C THR A 179 8.46 10.29 -28.61
N ALA A 180 8.08 9.10 -29.10
CA ALA A 180 8.98 8.19 -29.81
C ALA A 180 9.83 8.94 -30.85
N SER A 181 11.13 9.01 -30.58
CA SER A 181 12.13 9.68 -31.40
C SER A 181 12.13 9.13 -32.84
N SER A 182 12.30 10.02 -33.82
CA SER A 182 12.44 9.68 -35.21
C SER A 182 13.56 8.67 -35.58
N THR A 183 14.42 8.36 -34.56
CA THR A 183 15.56 7.43 -34.72
C THR A 183 15.15 5.97 -34.52
N TYR A 184 14.08 5.69 -33.77
CA TYR A 184 13.51 4.36 -33.61
C TYR A 184 11.98 4.46 -33.73
N PRO A 185 11.45 4.36 -34.96
CA PRO A 185 10.01 4.36 -35.13
C PRO A 185 9.43 3.10 -34.49
N VAL A 186 8.68 3.29 -33.42
CA VAL A 186 7.84 2.22 -32.87
C VAL A 186 6.83 1.86 -33.97
N PRO A 187 6.70 0.58 -34.35
CA PRO A 187 5.71 0.18 -35.37
C PRO A 187 4.34 0.71 -34.98
N ALA A 188 3.64 1.34 -35.94
CA ALA A 188 2.37 2.06 -35.70
C ALA A 188 1.29 1.22 -34.97
N GLY A 189 1.29 -0.09 -35.16
CA GLY A 189 0.42 -0.99 -34.42
C GLY A 189 0.81 -1.16 -32.93
N TRP A 190 2.07 -1.08 -32.61
CA TRP A 190 2.59 -1.24 -31.24
C TRP A 190 2.27 -0.02 -30.37
N SER A 191 2.36 1.18 -30.93
CA SER A 191 2.06 2.40 -30.20
C SER A 191 0.56 2.55 -29.92
N GLN A 192 -0.31 2.12 -30.84
CA GLN A 192 -1.76 2.14 -30.63
C GLN A 192 -2.20 1.11 -29.59
N ASP A 193 -1.63 -0.09 -29.61
CA ASP A 193 -1.95 -1.12 -28.63
C ASP A 193 -1.40 -0.76 -27.24
N LEU A 194 -0.20 -0.17 -27.17
CA LEU A 194 0.37 0.30 -25.90
C LEU A 194 -0.45 1.45 -25.30
N LEU A 195 -0.78 2.45 -26.09
CA LEU A 195 -1.61 3.59 -25.68
C LEU A 195 -3.03 3.17 -25.33
N GLY A 196 -3.67 2.34 -26.14
CA GLY A 196 -5.01 1.82 -25.86
C GLY A 196 -5.05 1.00 -24.57
N ASN A 197 -3.99 0.26 -24.27
CA ASN A 197 -3.86 -0.52 -23.06
C ASN A 197 -3.52 0.34 -21.83
N PHE A 198 -2.78 1.43 -22.01
CA PHE A 198 -2.42 2.36 -20.97
C PHE A 198 -3.64 3.18 -20.50
N PHE A 199 -4.48 3.64 -21.44
CA PHE A 199 -5.70 4.40 -21.13
C PHE A 199 -6.91 3.55 -20.76
N SER A 200 -6.92 2.25 -21.05
CA SER A 200 -8.02 1.34 -20.68
C SER A 200 -7.88 0.64 -19.33
N GLY A 201 -6.88 1.05 -18.53
CA GLY A 201 -6.51 0.39 -17.28
C GLY A 201 -5.28 -0.49 -17.48
N LEU A 202 -4.31 -0.29 -16.59
CA LEU A 202 -2.97 -0.87 -16.59
C LEU A 202 -2.97 -2.35 -16.96
N ARG A 203 -2.60 -2.67 -18.19
CA ARG A 203 -2.31 -4.06 -18.55
C ARG A 203 -0.92 -4.44 -18.05
N PRO A 204 -0.77 -5.70 -17.62
CA PRO A 204 0.50 -6.17 -17.11
C PRO A 204 1.60 -6.07 -18.19
N ILE A 205 2.72 -5.44 -17.84
CA ILE A 205 3.93 -5.45 -18.65
C ILE A 205 4.70 -6.74 -18.34
N ASN A 206 4.95 -7.57 -19.34
CA ASN A 206 5.56 -8.89 -19.17
C ASN A 206 4.83 -9.80 -18.15
N GLY A 207 3.53 -9.61 -17.96
CA GLY A 207 2.69 -10.37 -17.02
C GLY A 207 2.65 -9.81 -15.59
N VAL A 208 3.31 -8.67 -15.32
CA VAL A 208 3.32 -8.02 -14.00
C VAL A 208 2.45 -6.77 -14.04
N PRO A 209 1.42 -6.65 -13.19
CA PRO A 209 0.58 -5.46 -13.11
C PRO A 209 1.33 -4.31 -12.45
N ILE A 210 1.06 -3.09 -12.94
CA ILE A 210 1.56 -1.85 -12.36
C ILE A 210 0.38 -1.14 -11.70
N PHE A 211 0.55 -0.76 -10.44
CA PHE A 211 -0.42 0.02 -9.67
C PHE A 211 0.13 1.42 -9.41
N GLU A 212 -0.77 2.39 -9.44
CA GLU A 212 -0.47 3.77 -9.13
C GLU A 212 -0.92 4.10 -7.71
N ASP A 213 -0.03 4.71 -6.93
CA ASP A 213 -0.33 5.13 -5.57
C ASP A 213 0.17 6.55 -5.33
N GLY A 214 -0.78 7.47 -5.16
CA GLY A 214 -0.48 8.88 -4.88
C GLY A 214 -0.07 9.16 -3.43
N ASN A 215 -0.07 8.16 -2.54
CA ASN A 215 0.38 8.32 -1.16
C ASN A 215 1.88 8.05 -0.99
N ILE A 216 2.57 7.60 -2.04
CA ILE A 216 4.03 7.50 -2.05
C ILE A 216 4.60 8.90 -1.90
N THR A 217 5.50 9.07 -0.93
CA THR A 217 6.13 10.37 -0.66
C THR A 217 7.14 10.71 -1.74
N ILE A 218 7.00 11.90 -2.31
CA ILE A 218 8.03 12.50 -3.20
C ILE A 218 9.01 13.27 -2.31
N ASP A 219 10.29 13.08 -2.53
CA ASP A 219 11.33 13.77 -1.78
C ASP A 219 11.58 15.19 -2.31
N SER A 220 12.55 15.91 -1.71
CA SER A 220 12.90 17.28 -2.11
C SER A 220 13.66 17.38 -3.46
N ALA A 221 14.04 16.26 -4.03
CA ALA A 221 14.69 16.14 -5.33
C ALA A 221 13.72 15.69 -6.43
N ASP A 222 12.42 15.67 -6.11
CA ASP A 222 11.33 15.19 -6.97
C ASP A 222 11.41 13.68 -7.27
N ASP A 223 12.06 12.89 -6.40
CA ASP A 223 12.15 11.44 -6.52
C ASP A 223 11.12 10.72 -5.66
N ALA A 224 10.59 9.60 -6.15
CA ALA A 224 9.67 8.72 -5.43
C ALA A 224 10.18 7.28 -5.42
N ILE A 225 10.07 6.63 -4.26
CA ILE A 225 10.48 5.23 -4.08
C ILE A 225 9.26 4.34 -4.19
N GLY A 226 9.12 3.67 -5.32
CA GLY A 226 8.16 2.60 -5.53
C GLY A 226 8.75 1.23 -5.21
N VAL A 227 8.01 0.19 -5.54
CA VAL A 227 8.43 -1.20 -5.28
C VAL A 227 8.00 -2.12 -6.41
N CYS A 228 8.83 -3.14 -6.68
CA CYS A 228 8.40 -4.36 -7.33
C CYS A 228 8.57 -5.50 -6.32
N ALA A 229 7.47 -6.12 -5.93
CA ALA A 229 7.48 -7.12 -4.88
C ALA A 229 6.54 -8.28 -5.20
N ASP A 230 6.83 -9.44 -4.62
CA ASP A 230 5.85 -10.51 -4.50
C ASP A 230 4.94 -10.24 -3.30
N LYS A 231 3.73 -10.79 -3.34
CA LYS A 231 2.76 -10.65 -2.26
C LYS A 231 3.30 -11.06 -0.89
N THR A 232 4.22 -12.02 -0.87
CA THR A 232 4.85 -12.56 0.34
C THR A 232 6.02 -11.73 0.86
N ALA A 233 6.45 -10.68 0.14
CA ALA A 233 7.55 -9.83 0.57
C ALA A 233 7.19 -8.94 1.75
N LEU A 234 5.95 -8.45 1.77
CA LEU A 234 5.42 -7.54 2.77
C LEU A 234 4.18 -8.13 3.45
N ALA A 235 3.96 -7.77 4.70
CA ALA A 235 2.79 -8.20 5.45
C ALA A 235 2.18 -7.10 6.28
N VAL A 236 0.88 -7.21 6.49
CA VAL A 236 0.15 -6.47 7.50
C VAL A 236 -0.41 -7.43 8.55
N LEU A 237 -0.18 -7.11 9.81
CA LEU A 237 -0.85 -7.73 10.94
C LEU A 237 -2.02 -6.85 11.37
N LYS A 238 -3.22 -7.41 11.38
CA LYS A 238 -4.43 -6.76 11.89
C LYS A 238 -4.79 -7.35 13.25
N SER A 239 -4.89 -6.51 14.27
CA SER A 239 -5.34 -6.90 15.60
C SER A 239 -6.79 -6.48 15.82
N VAL A 240 -7.09 -5.21 15.58
CA VAL A 240 -8.44 -4.67 15.66
C VAL A 240 -8.75 -3.88 14.40
N ASP A 241 -9.86 -4.24 13.76
CA ASP A 241 -10.36 -3.48 12.60
C ASP A 241 -10.72 -2.06 13.00
N THR A 242 -10.75 -1.17 12.02
CA THR A 242 -11.16 0.22 12.20
C THR A 242 -12.51 0.31 12.91
N ARG A 243 -12.53 0.93 14.07
CA ARG A 243 -13.73 1.17 14.88
C ARG A 243 -13.87 2.64 15.22
N THR A 244 -15.11 3.08 15.41
CA THR A 244 -15.42 4.44 15.81
C THR A 244 -16.17 4.41 17.13
N GLU A 245 -15.66 5.16 18.08
CA GLU A 245 -16.29 5.35 19.39
C GLU A 245 -16.67 6.82 19.56
N ARG A 246 -17.65 7.08 20.39
CA ARG A 246 -18.07 8.46 20.69
C ARG A 246 -18.27 8.64 22.17
N GLN A 247 -17.96 9.83 22.65
CA GLN A 247 -18.18 10.25 23.99
C GLN A 247 -18.87 11.62 24.02
N ARG A 248 -19.83 11.80 24.92
CA ARG A 248 -20.45 13.09 25.19
C ARG A 248 -19.67 13.83 26.26
N ASP A 249 -19.14 15.00 25.92
CA ASP A 249 -18.59 15.93 26.89
C ASP A 249 -19.61 17.03 27.19
N ALA A 250 -20.18 17.00 28.39
CA ALA A 250 -21.20 17.95 28.80
C ALA A 250 -20.62 19.35 29.09
N SER A 251 -19.37 19.40 29.58
CA SER A 251 -18.67 20.65 29.91
C SER A 251 -18.32 21.45 28.66
N LEU A 252 -17.86 20.78 27.62
CA LEU A 252 -17.57 21.36 26.30
C LEU A 252 -18.83 21.52 25.45
N ARG A 253 -20.00 20.99 25.87
CA ARG A 253 -21.21 20.92 25.06
C ARG A 253 -20.94 20.42 23.66
N ALA A 254 -20.18 19.30 23.58
CA ALA A 254 -19.68 18.71 22.38
C ALA A 254 -19.79 17.19 22.41
N THR A 255 -19.74 16.58 21.25
CA THR A 255 -19.60 15.14 21.08
C THR A 255 -18.22 14.87 20.51
N GLU A 256 -17.45 14.03 21.17
CA GLU A 256 -16.18 13.54 20.70
C GLU A 256 -16.40 12.27 19.88
N VAL A 257 -15.76 12.20 18.72
CA VAL A 257 -15.75 11.03 17.86
C VAL A 257 -14.29 10.60 17.73
N VAL A 258 -14.01 9.38 18.13
CA VAL A 258 -12.66 8.78 18.09
C VAL A 258 -12.72 7.61 17.13
N MET A 259 -11.82 7.58 16.17
CA MET A 259 -11.61 6.43 15.28
C MET A 259 -10.26 5.79 15.65
N THR A 260 -10.26 4.48 15.85
CA THR A 260 -9.06 3.71 16.16
C THR A 260 -8.97 2.47 15.30
N ALA A 261 -7.73 2.05 15.00
CA ALA A 261 -7.39 0.78 14.42
C ALA A 261 -6.10 0.27 15.07
N ASP A 262 -5.93 -1.04 15.16
CA ASP A 262 -4.72 -1.65 15.69
C ASP A 262 -4.13 -2.58 14.64
N TYR A 263 -2.98 -2.19 14.08
CA TYR A 263 -2.29 -2.91 13.01
C TYR A 263 -0.79 -2.65 13.06
N GLY A 264 -0.04 -3.45 12.31
CA GLY A 264 1.38 -3.26 12.03
C GLY A 264 1.72 -3.70 10.62
N VAL A 265 2.69 -3.05 10.00
CA VAL A 265 3.19 -3.41 8.67
C VAL A 265 4.65 -3.82 8.76
N PHE A 266 5.04 -4.85 8.02
CA PHE A 266 6.36 -5.48 8.15
C PHE A 266 6.87 -5.95 6.81
N GLU A 267 8.18 -5.92 6.67
CA GLU A 267 8.89 -6.65 5.64
C GLU A 267 9.13 -8.09 6.12
N LEU A 268 8.69 -9.07 5.34
CA LEU A 268 8.88 -10.48 5.63
C LEU A 268 10.12 -11.05 4.94
N ASP A 269 10.33 -10.68 3.68
CA ASP A 269 11.41 -11.23 2.88
C ASP A 269 11.99 -10.20 1.91
N ASP A 270 13.15 -9.65 2.27
CA ASP A 270 13.93 -8.73 1.44
C ASP A 270 14.27 -9.30 0.06
N SER A 271 14.50 -10.61 -0.02
CA SER A 271 14.83 -11.28 -1.30
C SER A 271 13.67 -11.35 -2.30
N LYS A 272 12.46 -10.99 -1.89
CA LYS A 272 11.22 -11.01 -2.70
C LYS A 272 10.70 -9.62 -3.06
N GLY A 273 11.47 -8.60 -2.75
CA GLY A 273 11.15 -7.22 -3.08
C GLY A 273 12.36 -6.47 -3.64
N VAL A 274 12.10 -5.42 -4.39
CA VAL A 274 13.11 -4.51 -4.93
C VAL A 274 12.57 -3.09 -4.98
N ALA A 275 13.33 -2.14 -4.47
CA ALA A 275 13.00 -0.73 -4.53
C ALA A 275 13.16 -0.17 -5.95
N LEU A 276 12.37 0.84 -6.28
CA LEU A 276 12.38 1.54 -7.55
C LEU A 276 12.42 3.05 -7.29
N THR A 277 13.61 3.61 -7.13
CA THR A 277 13.79 5.06 -7.01
C THR A 277 13.75 5.71 -8.38
N LEU A 278 12.73 6.51 -8.65
CA LEU A 278 12.50 7.15 -9.94
C LEU A 278 12.03 8.59 -9.78
N ASP A 279 12.33 9.42 -10.78
CA ASP A 279 11.82 10.78 -10.88
C ASP A 279 10.28 10.78 -10.89
N ALA A 280 9.70 11.59 -10.04
CA ALA A 280 8.27 11.81 -9.89
C ALA A 280 7.96 13.31 -9.91
N GLY A 281 8.75 14.07 -10.65
CA GLY A 281 8.50 15.49 -10.85
C GLY A 281 7.12 15.75 -11.45
N THR A 282 6.56 16.92 -11.17
CA THR A 282 5.25 17.31 -11.68
C THR A 282 5.24 17.24 -13.22
N PRO A 283 4.30 16.48 -13.84
CA PRO A 283 4.24 16.36 -15.28
C PRO A 283 4.16 17.71 -15.97
N ALA A 284 5.16 18.03 -16.78
CA ALA A 284 5.20 19.25 -17.58
C ALA A 284 4.77 18.93 -19.01
N THR A 285 3.75 19.62 -19.50
CA THR A 285 3.41 19.62 -20.93
C THR A 285 4.27 20.67 -21.62
N SER A 286 5.18 20.26 -22.48
CA SER A 286 5.94 21.16 -23.37
C SER A 286 5.04 21.73 -24.44
#